data_a4f4b6c10203f3467333dab3c5593f50
#
_entry.id   a4f4b6c10203f3467333dab3c5593f50
#
_cell.length_a   1.000
_cell.length_b   1.000
_cell.length_c   1.000
_cell.angle_alpha   90.00
_cell.angle_beta   90.00
_cell.angle_gamma   90.00
#
_symmetry.space_group_name_H-M   'P 1'
#
loop_
_entity.id
_entity.type
_entity.pdbx_description
1 polymer ?
#
loop_
_entity_poly.entity_id
_entity_poly.type
_entity_poly.pdbx_seq_one_letter_code
_entity_poly.pdbx_strand_id
1 'polypeptide(L)'
;MTAEERVKRGLVLVPEGRGMFADLSVRENLLMGAFHRRVGRGRLGPDIDRVTERFPRLVERLDQPAGSLSGGEQQMLAIARGLMAEPRVLMVDEPSLGLAPIVIELLYELLADLARGGLTLVIVEQYVQIALGIADRAYVLDKGVVVLDGTASHLAESPELIDAYMSSAPEETNA
;
A
#
# COMPACT_ATOMS: atom_id res chain seq x y z
N MET A 1 -12.87 -16.32 -9.55
CA MET A 1 -11.77 -15.56 -10.19
C MET A 1 -10.51 -15.77 -9.36
N THR A 2 -9.43 -16.26 -9.96
CA THR A 2 -8.15 -16.51 -9.32
C THR A 2 -7.39 -15.19 -9.06
N ALA A 3 -6.34 -15.23 -8.22
CA ALA A 3 -5.48 -14.06 -8.00
C ALA A 3 -4.83 -13.57 -9.30
N GLU A 4 -4.36 -14.49 -10.15
CA GLU A 4 -3.78 -14.16 -11.45
C GLU A 4 -4.78 -13.45 -12.38
N GLU A 5 -6.04 -13.89 -12.40
CA GLU A 5 -7.10 -13.24 -13.20
C GLU A 5 -7.40 -11.82 -12.69
N ARG A 6 -7.32 -11.59 -11.37
CA ARG A 6 -7.50 -10.24 -10.76
C ARG A 6 -6.38 -9.32 -11.20
N VAL A 7 -5.14 -9.77 -11.11
CA VAL A 7 -3.97 -8.97 -11.52
C VAL A 7 -4.04 -8.63 -13.01
N LYS A 8 -4.40 -9.58 -13.88
CA LYS A 8 -4.61 -9.33 -15.34
C LYS A 8 -5.70 -8.29 -15.62
N ARG A 9 -6.66 -8.11 -14.71
CA ARG A 9 -7.70 -7.07 -14.80
C ARG A 9 -7.29 -5.73 -14.16
N GLY A 10 -6.05 -5.66 -13.65
CA GLY A 10 -5.50 -4.46 -13.03
C GLY A 10 -5.84 -4.29 -11.55
N LEU A 11 -6.27 -5.35 -10.86
CA LEU A 11 -6.47 -5.34 -9.41
C LEU A 11 -5.26 -5.97 -8.73
N VAL A 12 -4.46 -5.16 -8.06
CA VAL A 12 -3.19 -5.56 -7.42
C VAL A 12 -3.28 -5.34 -5.91
N LEU A 13 -2.79 -6.30 -5.14
CA LEU A 13 -2.70 -6.23 -3.69
C LEU A 13 -1.24 -6.14 -3.24
N VAL A 14 -0.96 -5.16 -2.41
CA VAL A 14 0.22 -5.11 -1.53
C VAL A 14 -0.23 -5.62 -0.17
N PRO A 15 0.11 -6.86 0.21
CA PRO A 15 -0.39 -7.45 1.45
C PRO A 15 0.32 -6.89 2.66
N GLU A 16 -0.26 -7.05 3.84
CA GLU A 16 0.42 -6.93 5.12
C GLU A 16 1.73 -7.76 5.10
N GLY A 17 2.75 -7.28 5.81
CA GLY A 17 4.08 -7.94 5.83
C GLY A 17 4.85 -7.81 4.51
N ARG A 18 4.38 -6.95 3.57
CA ARG A 18 5.10 -6.54 2.35
C ARG A 18 5.28 -7.63 1.29
N GLY A 19 5.32 -8.91 1.68
CA GLY A 19 5.45 -10.08 0.81
C GLY A 19 6.65 -10.03 -0.14
N MET A 20 7.78 -9.46 0.28
CA MET A 20 8.96 -9.30 -0.56
C MET A 20 9.80 -10.57 -0.66
N PHE A 21 10.57 -10.65 -1.73
CA PHE A 21 11.62 -11.67 -1.90
C PHE A 21 12.93 -11.11 -1.35
N ALA A 22 13.24 -11.44 -0.08
CA ALA A 22 14.35 -10.84 0.67
C ALA A 22 15.72 -11.09 0.04
N ASP A 23 15.92 -12.27 -0.57
CA ASP A 23 17.17 -12.69 -1.20
C ASP A 23 17.37 -12.11 -2.62
N LEU A 24 16.30 -11.61 -3.23
CA LEU A 24 16.38 -10.92 -4.51
C LEU A 24 16.75 -9.45 -4.32
N SER A 25 17.44 -8.89 -5.31
CA SER A 25 17.71 -7.45 -5.35
C SER A 25 16.45 -6.62 -5.44
N VAL A 26 16.55 -5.32 -5.15
CA VAL A 26 15.45 -4.35 -5.36
C VAL A 26 14.97 -4.42 -6.81
N ARG A 27 15.88 -4.39 -7.77
CA ARG A 27 15.59 -4.50 -9.21
C ARG A 27 14.81 -5.78 -9.54
N GLU A 28 15.23 -6.93 -9.03
CA GLU A 28 14.56 -8.20 -9.29
C GLU A 28 13.17 -8.24 -8.66
N ASN A 29 12.99 -7.68 -7.45
CA ASN A 29 11.67 -7.52 -6.85
C ASN A 29 10.74 -6.69 -7.73
N LEU A 30 11.21 -5.57 -8.30
CA LEU A 30 10.43 -4.75 -9.23
C LEU A 30 10.05 -5.54 -10.48
N LEU A 31 11.00 -6.28 -11.07
CA LEU A 31 10.75 -7.13 -12.24
C LEU A 31 9.67 -8.20 -11.97
N MET A 32 9.64 -8.77 -10.76
CA MET A 32 8.60 -9.72 -10.37
C MET A 32 7.20 -9.09 -10.38
N GLY A 33 7.07 -7.79 -10.09
CA GLY A 33 5.81 -7.07 -10.20
C GLY A 33 5.22 -7.03 -11.62
N ALA A 34 6.08 -7.01 -12.64
CA ALA A 34 5.69 -6.99 -14.05
C ALA A 34 5.48 -8.39 -14.66
N PHE A 35 5.64 -9.47 -13.88
CA PHE A 35 5.68 -10.84 -14.40
C PHE A 35 4.47 -11.22 -15.26
N HIS A 36 3.27 -10.79 -14.89
CA HIS A 36 2.04 -11.13 -15.61
C HIS A 36 1.89 -10.39 -16.95
N ARG A 37 2.60 -9.27 -17.14
CA ARG A 37 2.44 -8.39 -18.33
C ARG A 37 2.99 -9.00 -19.62
N ARG A 38 3.80 -10.08 -19.54
CA ARG A 38 4.43 -10.75 -20.68
C ARG A 38 5.16 -9.80 -21.65
N VAL A 39 5.68 -8.70 -21.15
CA VAL A 39 6.46 -7.74 -21.94
C VAL A 39 7.89 -8.24 -22.09
N GLY A 40 8.51 -7.99 -23.26
CA GLY A 40 9.90 -8.34 -23.49
C GLY A 40 10.84 -7.62 -22.50
N ARG A 41 11.92 -8.29 -22.09
CA ARG A 41 12.89 -7.75 -21.10
C ARG A 41 13.40 -6.33 -21.42
N GLY A 42 13.50 -5.97 -22.70
CA GLY A 42 13.95 -4.64 -23.14
C GLY A 42 12.98 -3.49 -22.80
N ARG A 43 11.72 -3.78 -22.46
CA ARG A 43 10.75 -2.75 -22.01
C ARG A 43 10.70 -2.55 -20.50
N LEU A 44 11.28 -3.47 -19.73
CA LEU A 44 11.20 -3.43 -18.27
C LEU A 44 12.15 -2.40 -17.64
N GLY A 45 13.25 -2.05 -18.30
CA GLY A 45 14.17 -1.00 -17.85
C GLY A 45 13.45 0.36 -17.72
N PRO A 46 12.87 0.89 -18.81
CA PRO A 46 12.07 2.14 -18.77
C PRO A 46 10.92 2.10 -17.79
N ASP A 47 10.30 0.93 -17.55
CA ASP A 47 9.22 0.80 -16.55
C ASP A 47 9.77 0.92 -15.13
N ILE A 48 10.94 0.35 -14.84
CA ILE A 48 11.62 0.52 -13.55
C ILE A 48 11.94 2.00 -13.34
N ASP A 49 12.55 2.67 -14.33
CA ASP A 49 12.90 4.08 -14.23
C ASP A 49 11.66 4.93 -13.91
N ARG A 50 10.58 4.75 -14.67
CA ARG A 50 9.31 5.46 -14.47
C ARG A 50 8.69 5.23 -13.09
N VAL A 51 8.71 3.99 -12.60
CA VAL A 51 8.18 3.68 -11.28
C VAL A 51 9.07 4.27 -10.19
N THR A 52 10.39 4.11 -10.32
CA THR A 52 11.35 4.53 -9.28
C THR A 52 11.57 6.04 -9.22
N GLU A 53 11.16 6.82 -10.23
CA GLU A 53 11.11 8.30 -10.13
C GLU A 53 10.39 8.79 -8.86
N ARG A 54 9.39 8.03 -8.40
CA ARG A 54 8.64 8.31 -7.16
C ARG A 54 9.30 7.77 -5.90
N PHE A 55 10.38 6.99 -6.03
CA PHE A 55 11.05 6.28 -4.94
C PHE A 55 12.58 6.50 -5.01
N PRO A 56 13.08 7.74 -4.81
CA PRO A 56 14.51 8.06 -5.02
C PRO A 56 15.46 7.16 -4.22
N ARG A 57 15.07 6.78 -2.99
CA ARG A 57 15.86 5.88 -2.15
C ARG A 57 16.05 4.48 -2.73
N LEU A 58 15.11 4.01 -3.54
CA LEU A 58 15.23 2.70 -4.20
C LEU A 58 16.18 2.74 -5.40
N VAL A 59 16.24 3.89 -6.11
CA VAL A 59 17.16 4.08 -7.24
C VAL A 59 18.61 3.83 -6.83
N GLU A 60 19.01 4.38 -5.68
CA GLU A 60 20.36 4.25 -5.14
C GLU A 60 20.71 2.82 -4.71
N ARG A 61 19.72 1.93 -4.60
CA ARG A 61 19.82 0.59 -4.00
C ARG A 61 19.34 -0.53 -4.91
N LEU A 62 19.18 -0.28 -6.21
CA LEU A 62 18.59 -1.23 -7.17
C LEU A 62 19.24 -2.60 -7.16
N ASP A 63 20.55 -2.67 -6.93
CA ASP A 63 21.31 -3.91 -6.97
C ASP A 63 21.60 -4.51 -5.57
N GLN A 64 21.02 -3.89 -4.50
CA GLN A 64 21.11 -4.42 -3.14
C GLN A 64 20.04 -5.48 -2.89
N PRO A 65 20.30 -6.50 -2.03
CA PRO A 65 19.28 -7.44 -1.56
C PRO A 65 18.16 -6.71 -0.83
N ALA A 66 16.91 -7.00 -1.17
CA ALA A 66 15.75 -6.34 -0.58
C ALA A 66 15.65 -6.55 0.94
N GLY A 67 16.13 -7.69 1.45
CA GLY A 67 16.18 -7.97 2.88
C GLY A 67 17.09 -7.03 3.68
N SER A 68 18.04 -6.34 3.03
CA SER A 68 18.96 -5.39 3.68
C SER A 68 18.38 -3.98 3.84
N LEU A 69 17.21 -3.71 3.25
CA LEU A 69 16.54 -2.43 3.32
C LEU A 69 15.93 -2.20 4.72
N SER A 70 15.80 -0.94 5.13
CA SER A 70 14.99 -0.56 6.29
C SER A 70 13.51 -0.92 6.09
N GLY A 71 12.74 -1.04 7.18
CA GLY A 71 11.32 -1.35 7.11
C GLY A 71 10.52 -0.40 6.21
N GLY A 72 10.83 0.89 6.24
CA GLY A 72 10.19 1.88 5.38
C GLY A 72 10.57 1.73 3.90
N GLU A 73 11.85 1.48 3.60
CA GLU A 73 12.31 1.22 2.23
C GLU A 73 11.71 -0.07 1.67
N GLN A 74 11.55 -1.08 2.51
CA GLN A 74 10.86 -2.31 2.15
C GLN A 74 9.38 -2.07 1.81
N GLN A 75 8.68 -1.23 2.58
CA GLN A 75 7.29 -0.85 2.29
C GLN A 75 7.19 -0.08 0.96
N MET A 76 8.10 0.86 0.74
CA MET A 76 8.19 1.57 -0.54
C MET A 76 8.46 0.62 -1.72
N LEU A 77 9.33 -0.38 -1.54
CA LEU A 77 9.59 -1.40 -2.55
C LEU A 77 8.36 -2.27 -2.83
N ALA A 78 7.60 -2.65 -1.80
CA ALA A 78 6.38 -3.43 -1.98
C ALA A 78 5.33 -2.67 -2.82
N ILE A 79 5.15 -1.38 -2.57
CA ILE A 79 4.27 -0.51 -3.36
C ILE A 79 4.82 -0.34 -4.78
N ALA A 80 6.11 -0.02 -4.94
CA ALA A 80 6.75 0.13 -6.25
C ALA A 80 6.60 -1.14 -7.09
N ARG A 81 6.78 -2.33 -6.49
CA ARG A 81 6.55 -3.61 -7.13
C ARG A 81 5.09 -3.78 -7.57
N GLY A 82 4.14 -3.35 -6.75
CA GLY A 82 2.72 -3.33 -7.11
C GLY A 82 2.45 -2.44 -8.33
N LEU A 83 3.10 -1.27 -8.41
CA LEU A 83 2.97 -0.34 -9.54
C LEU A 83 3.57 -0.87 -10.84
N MET A 84 4.60 -1.75 -10.77
CA MET A 84 5.14 -2.43 -11.95
C MET A 84 4.11 -3.29 -12.69
N ALA A 85 3.04 -3.69 -12.00
CA ALA A 85 1.91 -4.39 -12.60
C ALA A 85 1.00 -3.48 -13.45
N GLU A 86 1.20 -2.15 -13.46
CA GLU A 86 0.31 -1.17 -14.08
C GLU A 86 -1.15 -1.31 -13.61
N PRO A 87 -1.39 -1.22 -12.29
CA PRO A 87 -2.72 -1.46 -11.74
C PRO A 87 -3.71 -0.37 -12.14
N ARG A 88 -4.98 -0.75 -12.26
CA ARG A 88 -6.13 0.17 -12.27
C ARG A 88 -6.61 0.45 -10.84
N VAL A 89 -6.48 -0.55 -9.98
CA VAL A 89 -6.79 -0.48 -8.55
C VAL A 89 -5.63 -1.10 -7.79
N LEU A 90 -5.03 -0.34 -6.89
CA LEU A 90 -4.02 -0.82 -5.96
C LEU A 90 -4.64 -0.92 -4.57
N MET A 91 -4.67 -2.13 -4.03
CA MET A 91 -5.08 -2.39 -2.65
C MET A 91 -3.82 -2.46 -1.78
N VAL A 92 -3.80 -1.75 -0.65
CA VAL A 92 -2.67 -1.75 0.28
C VAL A 92 -3.20 -2.07 1.66
N ASP A 93 -2.68 -3.14 2.23
CA ASP A 93 -3.12 -3.68 3.52
C ASP A 93 -2.10 -3.31 4.60
N GLU A 94 -2.56 -2.60 5.65
CA GLU A 94 -1.78 -2.13 6.81
C GLU A 94 -0.45 -1.46 6.41
N PRO A 95 -0.46 -0.46 5.51
CA PRO A 95 0.79 0.12 4.99
C PRO A 95 1.66 0.79 6.05
N SER A 96 1.09 1.28 7.15
CA SER A 96 1.82 1.98 8.22
C SER A 96 2.39 1.06 9.29
N LEU A 97 2.00 -0.22 9.31
CA LEU A 97 2.36 -1.13 10.39
C LEU A 97 3.88 -1.27 10.58
N GLY A 98 4.34 -0.98 11.81
CA GLY A 98 5.75 -1.10 12.21
C GLY A 98 6.68 -0.08 11.57
N LEU A 99 6.16 1.06 11.08
CA LEU A 99 6.94 2.16 10.55
C LEU A 99 7.09 3.31 11.55
N ALA A 100 8.19 4.03 11.44
CA ALA A 100 8.39 5.26 12.20
C ALA A 100 7.46 6.38 11.68
N PRO A 101 6.99 7.32 12.54
CA PRO A 101 6.03 8.36 12.16
C PRO A 101 6.43 9.15 10.90
N ILE A 102 7.68 9.57 10.81
CA ILE A 102 8.18 10.31 9.63
C ILE A 102 8.10 9.49 8.33
N VAL A 103 8.23 8.16 8.41
CA VAL A 103 8.11 7.28 7.25
C VAL A 103 6.65 7.11 6.86
N ILE A 104 5.74 7.10 7.84
CA ILE A 104 4.29 7.06 7.60
C ILE A 104 3.85 8.32 6.85
N GLU A 105 4.29 9.50 7.25
CA GLU A 105 3.99 10.76 6.56
C GLU A 105 4.42 10.70 5.09
N LEU A 106 5.67 10.33 4.82
CA LEU A 106 6.19 10.18 3.46
C LEU A 106 5.43 9.15 2.63
N LEU A 107 5.02 8.05 3.26
CA LEU A 107 4.24 7.00 2.62
C LEU A 107 2.85 7.51 2.19
N TYR A 108 2.16 8.22 3.08
CA TYR A 108 0.82 8.73 2.78
C TYR A 108 0.84 9.90 1.80
N GLU A 109 1.87 10.74 1.80
CA GLU A 109 2.10 11.73 0.74
C GLU A 109 2.24 11.04 -0.62
N LEU A 110 3.04 9.96 -0.70
CA LEU A 110 3.18 9.17 -1.92
C LEU A 110 1.85 8.55 -2.37
N LEU A 111 1.08 7.95 -1.46
CA LEU A 111 -0.22 7.34 -1.79
C LEU A 111 -1.20 8.41 -2.30
N ALA A 112 -1.23 9.57 -1.65
CA ALA A 112 -2.04 10.70 -2.11
C ALA A 112 -1.62 11.19 -3.51
N ASP A 113 -0.32 11.24 -3.81
CA ASP A 113 0.19 11.59 -5.14
C ASP A 113 -0.22 10.56 -6.20
N LEU A 114 -0.19 9.28 -5.87
CA LEU A 114 -0.66 8.23 -6.76
C LEU A 114 -2.15 8.35 -7.06
N ALA A 115 -2.98 8.65 -6.04
CA ALA A 115 -4.41 8.88 -6.20
C ALA A 115 -4.68 10.11 -7.07
N ARG A 116 -3.99 11.24 -6.82
CA ARG A 116 -4.07 12.46 -7.66
C ARG A 116 -3.65 12.18 -9.10
N GLY A 117 -2.74 11.25 -9.31
CA GLY A 117 -2.32 10.77 -10.63
C GLY A 117 -3.35 9.87 -11.34
N GLY A 118 -4.53 9.63 -10.73
CA GLY A 118 -5.63 8.85 -11.31
C GLY A 118 -5.63 7.37 -10.95
N LEU A 119 -4.75 6.91 -10.06
CA LEU A 119 -4.79 5.53 -9.57
C LEU A 119 -5.88 5.39 -8.51
N THR A 120 -6.77 4.43 -8.68
CA THR A 120 -7.73 4.08 -7.61
C THR A 120 -6.99 3.31 -6.51
N LEU A 121 -7.08 3.81 -5.28
CA LEU A 121 -6.51 3.17 -4.09
C LEU A 121 -7.61 2.59 -3.20
N VAL A 122 -7.33 1.42 -2.62
CA VAL A 122 -8.10 0.86 -1.50
C VAL A 122 -7.10 0.60 -0.39
N ILE A 123 -7.22 1.31 0.73
CA ILE A 123 -6.30 1.22 1.86
C ILE A 123 -7.06 0.61 3.03
N VAL A 124 -6.51 -0.46 3.59
CA VAL A 124 -6.99 -1.04 4.86
C VAL A 124 -6.03 -0.59 5.95
N GLU A 125 -6.56 0.05 6.98
CA GLU A 125 -5.74 0.71 8.02
C GLU A 125 -6.43 0.72 9.37
N GLN A 126 -5.62 0.65 10.43
CA GLN A 126 -6.06 0.86 11.80
C GLN A 126 -5.92 2.33 12.22
N TYR A 127 -4.97 3.07 11.65
CA TYR A 127 -4.76 4.50 11.93
C TYR A 127 -5.74 5.37 11.17
N VAL A 128 -6.97 5.43 11.69
CA VAL A 128 -8.15 6.04 11.04
C VAL A 128 -7.87 7.47 10.55
N GLN A 129 -7.25 8.31 11.38
CA GLN A 129 -7.03 9.74 11.06
C GLN A 129 -6.16 9.93 9.82
N ILE A 130 -5.12 9.10 9.67
CA ILE A 130 -4.19 9.17 8.54
C ILE A 130 -4.91 8.70 7.26
N ALA A 131 -5.67 7.60 7.35
CA ALA A 131 -6.40 7.07 6.21
C ALA A 131 -7.46 8.05 5.72
N LEU A 132 -8.24 8.65 6.63
CA LEU A 132 -9.25 9.65 6.29
C LEU A 132 -8.65 10.93 5.67
N GLY A 133 -7.41 11.27 6.03
CA GLY A 133 -6.73 12.46 5.49
C GLY A 133 -6.49 12.44 3.99
N ILE A 134 -6.48 11.26 3.35
CA ILE A 134 -6.27 11.10 1.90
C ILE A 134 -7.43 10.42 1.17
N ALA A 135 -8.40 9.89 1.88
CA ALA A 135 -9.52 9.14 1.30
C ALA A 135 -10.66 10.06 0.86
N ASP A 136 -11.35 9.70 -0.23
CA ASP A 136 -12.64 10.30 -0.62
C ASP A 136 -13.79 9.69 0.17
N ARG A 137 -13.77 8.36 0.37
CA ARG A 137 -14.76 7.57 1.11
C ARG A 137 -14.08 6.58 2.03
N ALA A 138 -14.76 6.27 3.14
CA ALA A 138 -14.32 5.20 4.02
C ALA A 138 -15.48 4.28 4.41
N TYR A 139 -15.11 3.05 4.78
CA TYR A 139 -15.97 2.01 5.29
C TYR A 139 -15.36 1.50 6.58
N VAL A 140 -16.11 1.57 7.67
CA VAL A 140 -15.68 1.03 8.96
C VAL A 140 -16.24 -0.39 9.09
N LEU A 141 -15.32 -1.34 9.29
CA LEU A 141 -15.67 -2.74 9.48
C LEU A 141 -15.47 -3.14 10.93
N ASP A 142 -16.47 -3.79 11.51
CA ASP A 142 -16.39 -4.49 12.79
C ASP A 142 -16.84 -5.95 12.59
N LYS A 143 -15.99 -6.90 12.99
CA LYS A 143 -16.25 -8.35 12.90
C LYS A 143 -16.77 -8.80 11.53
N GLY A 144 -16.24 -8.19 10.47
CA GLY A 144 -16.58 -8.55 9.08
C GLY A 144 -17.86 -7.89 8.54
N VAL A 145 -18.48 -6.98 9.31
CA VAL A 145 -19.66 -6.23 8.90
C VAL A 145 -19.30 -4.75 8.75
N VAL A 146 -19.79 -4.10 7.70
CA VAL A 146 -19.69 -2.65 7.55
C VAL A 146 -20.68 -2.01 8.53
N VAL A 147 -20.14 -1.29 9.52
CA VAL A 147 -20.94 -0.60 10.56
C VAL A 147 -21.13 0.87 10.25
N LEU A 148 -20.18 1.52 9.55
CA LEU A 148 -20.30 2.90 9.07
C LEU A 148 -19.76 3.00 7.67
N ASP A 149 -20.35 3.87 6.85
CA ASP A 149 -19.80 4.27 5.55
C ASP A 149 -20.15 5.71 5.22
N GLY A 150 -19.27 6.39 4.49
CA GLY A 150 -19.51 7.78 4.12
C GLY A 150 -18.34 8.43 3.41
N THR A 151 -18.45 9.74 3.19
CA THR A 151 -17.29 10.54 2.78
C THR A 151 -16.30 10.64 3.93
N ALA A 152 -15.01 10.66 3.61
CA ALA A 152 -13.97 10.74 4.64
C ALA A 152 -14.12 11.98 5.52
N SER A 153 -14.49 13.13 4.94
CA SER A 153 -14.75 14.37 5.67
C SER A 153 -15.89 14.25 6.68
N HIS A 154 -17.00 13.59 6.30
CA HIS A 154 -18.13 13.38 7.20
C HIS A 154 -17.76 12.43 8.35
N LEU A 155 -17.07 11.33 8.04
CA LEU A 155 -16.66 10.36 9.05
C LEU A 155 -15.61 10.91 10.01
N ALA A 156 -14.71 11.78 9.53
CA ALA A 156 -13.69 12.40 10.39
C ALA A 156 -14.29 13.26 11.54
N GLU A 157 -15.51 13.77 11.36
CA GLU A 157 -16.24 14.58 12.33
C GLU A 157 -17.32 13.79 13.09
N SER A 158 -17.51 12.50 12.79
CA SER A 158 -18.60 11.68 13.30
C SER A 158 -18.28 11.15 14.70
N PRO A 159 -19.13 11.41 15.71
CA PRO A 159 -19.00 10.78 17.03
C PRO A 159 -19.09 9.25 16.98
N GLU A 160 -19.88 8.72 16.05
CA GLU A 160 -20.07 7.27 15.87
C GLU A 160 -18.79 6.56 15.48
N LEU A 161 -17.88 7.25 14.76
CA LEU A 161 -16.57 6.71 14.45
C LEU A 161 -15.72 6.54 15.70
N ILE A 162 -15.76 7.52 16.62
CA ILE A 162 -15.05 7.46 17.90
C ILE A 162 -15.59 6.31 18.74
N ASP A 163 -16.91 6.16 18.82
CA ASP A 163 -17.57 5.09 19.57
C ASP A 163 -17.24 3.70 18.98
N ALA A 164 -17.25 3.57 17.64
CA ALA A 164 -16.89 2.33 16.97
C ALA A 164 -15.41 1.95 17.22
N TYR A 165 -14.51 2.94 17.22
CA TYR A 165 -13.09 2.73 17.49
C TYR A 165 -12.84 2.35 18.96
N MET A 166 -13.51 3.01 19.91
CA MET A 166 -13.38 2.73 21.35
C MET A 166 -13.97 1.38 21.75
N SER A 167 -15.03 0.94 21.08
CA SER A 167 -15.66 -0.36 21.35
C SER A 167 -14.88 -1.55 20.75
N SER A 168 -14.02 -1.31 19.78
CA SER A 168 -13.16 -2.34 19.16
C SER A 168 -11.79 -2.45 19.81
N ALA A 169 -11.43 -1.54 20.73
CA ALA A 169 -10.19 -1.67 21.51
C ALA A 169 -10.23 -2.96 22.35
N PRO A 170 -9.21 -3.81 22.32
CA PRO A 170 -9.16 -4.99 23.17
C PRO A 170 -9.23 -4.54 24.64
N GLU A 171 -10.14 -5.15 25.43
CA GLU A 171 -10.14 -5.00 26.88
C GLU A 171 -8.72 -5.38 27.37
N GLU A 172 -7.98 -4.41 27.92
CA GLU A 172 -6.76 -4.72 28.64
C GLU A 172 -7.10 -5.71 29.75
N THR A 173 -6.79 -6.97 29.51
CA THR A 173 -6.92 -8.00 30.53
C THR A 173 -5.90 -7.70 31.61
N ASN A 174 -6.34 -6.95 32.64
CA ASN A 174 -5.62 -6.85 33.90
C ASN A 174 -5.52 -8.25 34.52
N ALA A 175 -4.34 -8.87 34.42
CA ALA A 175 -3.95 -10.05 35.16
C ALA A 175 -2.69 -9.74 35.98
#